data_7625a93407a1598e4c3cf5bf54093701
#
_entry.id   7625a93407a1598e4c3cf5bf54093701
#
_cell.length_a   1.000
_cell.length_b   1.000
_cell.length_c   1.000
_cell.angle_alpha   90.00
_cell.angle_beta   90.00
_cell.angle_gamma   90.00
#
_symmetry.space_group_name_H-M   'P 1'
#
loop_
_entity.id
_entity.type
_entity.pdbx_description
1 polymer ?
#
loop_
_entity_poly.entity_id
_entity_poly.type
_entity_poly.pdbx_seq_one_letter_code
_entity_poly.pdbx_strand_id
1 'polypeptide(L)'
;IPDPFDEPECAHLSLDSSGGEGKSVDELVDQLAHLFEKPKGVLLPGRWQPLHVGHEWLIQSELDRGKRVIVGIRDTPVSESDPYSAQMRKRMIEHRYAGEDVEAWIMPDIEGISYGRKVGYEVRETEDIPAEVFEVSATGVRGGNRANVSERVMEFMIAEGIWDGE
;
A
#
# COMPACT_ATOMS: atom_id res chain seq x y z
N ILE A 1 7.40 20.01 28.73
CA ILE A 1 7.55 19.29 27.46
C ILE A 1 7.62 17.83 27.86
N PRO A 2 6.66 16.96 27.46
CA PRO A 2 6.72 15.54 27.79
C PRO A 2 7.93 14.89 27.13
N ASP A 3 8.54 13.95 27.85
CA ASP A 3 9.70 13.19 27.40
C ASP A 3 9.28 12.29 26.20
N PRO A 4 9.98 12.33 25.05
CA PRO A 4 9.64 11.49 23.90
C PRO A 4 9.86 9.99 24.13
N PHE A 5 10.35 9.58 25.31
CA PHE A 5 10.58 8.20 25.71
C PHE A 5 9.65 7.73 26.83
N ASP A 6 8.57 8.47 27.14
CA ASP A 6 7.54 7.94 28.04
C ASP A 6 6.97 6.65 27.44
N GLU A 7 7.26 5.53 28.09
CA GLU A 7 6.74 4.21 27.74
C GLU A 7 5.19 4.26 27.77
N PRO A 8 4.50 3.70 26.75
CA PRO A 8 3.06 3.60 26.80
C PRO A 8 2.66 2.75 28.01
N GLU A 9 1.72 3.24 28.82
CA GLU A 9 1.15 2.53 29.95
C GLU A 9 0.76 1.11 29.53
N CYS A 10 1.44 0.12 30.10
CA CYS A 10 1.10 -1.29 29.92
C CYS A 10 -0.35 -1.50 30.35
N ALA A 11 -1.21 -1.86 29.42
CA ALA A 11 -2.55 -2.34 29.75
C ALA A 11 -2.42 -3.55 30.69
N HIS A 12 -2.85 -3.38 31.94
CA HIS A 12 -2.93 -4.46 32.90
C HIS A 12 -4.00 -5.46 32.44
N LEU A 13 -3.57 -6.59 31.87
CA LEU A 13 -4.41 -7.75 31.67
C LEU A 13 -4.65 -8.38 33.03
N SER A 14 -5.84 -8.20 33.60
CA SER A 14 -6.29 -8.96 34.75
C SER A 14 -6.65 -10.39 34.30
N LEU A 15 -5.84 -11.35 34.71
CA LEU A 15 -6.16 -12.77 34.52
C LEU A 15 -7.21 -13.18 35.57
N ASP A 16 -8.42 -13.42 35.11
CA ASP A 16 -9.47 -14.02 35.95
C ASP A 16 -9.20 -15.53 36.05
N SER A 17 -8.93 -16.01 37.27
CA SER A 17 -8.55 -17.39 37.58
C SER A 17 -9.73 -18.31 37.87
N SER A 18 -10.92 -18.05 37.32
CA SER A 18 -12.09 -18.91 37.46
C SER A 18 -12.10 -20.02 36.39
N GLY A 19 -11.59 -21.18 36.77
CA GLY A 19 -11.83 -22.55 36.33
C GLY A 19 -12.43 -22.84 34.96
N GLY A 20 -11.71 -22.52 33.88
CA GLY A 20 -11.86 -23.13 32.58
C GLY A 20 -10.52 -23.71 32.14
N GLU A 21 -10.50 -24.76 31.30
CA GLU A 21 -9.26 -25.29 30.73
C GLU A 21 -8.45 -24.14 30.12
N GLY A 22 -7.56 -23.57 30.92
CA GLY A 22 -6.73 -22.43 30.52
C GLY A 22 -5.79 -22.87 29.40
N LYS A 23 -5.80 -22.13 28.28
CA LYS A 23 -4.76 -22.27 27.25
C LYS A 23 -3.40 -22.21 27.93
N SER A 24 -2.48 -23.07 27.51
CA SER A 24 -1.12 -23.04 28.03
C SER A 24 -0.49 -21.65 27.75
N VAL A 25 0.46 -21.24 28.58
CA VAL A 25 1.20 -19.99 28.35
C VAL A 25 1.80 -19.95 26.95
N ASP A 26 2.24 -21.09 26.44
CA ASP A 26 2.81 -21.22 25.10
C ASP A 26 1.74 -20.96 24.02
N GLU A 27 0.51 -21.47 24.17
CA GLU A 27 -0.59 -21.15 23.23
C GLU A 27 -0.98 -19.66 23.27
N LEU A 28 -0.91 -19.02 24.43
CA LEU A 28 -1.16 -17.58 24.55
C LEU A 28 -0.02 -16.76 23.92
N VAL A 29 1.23 -17.19 24.11
CA VAL A 29 2.40 -16.56 23.49
C VAL A 29 2.33 -16.68 21.97
N ASP A 30 1.99 -17.87 21.44
CA ASP A 30 1.82 -18.06 19.99
C ASP A 30 0.69 -17.21 19.41
N GLN A 31 -0.46 -17.13 20.10
CA GLN A 31 -1.56 -16.27 19.67
C GLN A 31 -1.19 -14.77 19.72
N LEU A 32 -0.45 -14.35 20.75
CA LEU A 32 0.05 -12.97 20.84
C LEU A 32 1.11 -12.71 19.77
N ALA A 33 2.01 -13.66 19.50
CA ALA A 33 2.99 -13.52 18.42
C ALA A 33 2.31 -13.32 17.07
N HIS A 34 1.24 -14.08 16.76
CA HIS A 34 0.45 -13.88 15.54
C HIS A 34 -0.21 -12.50 15.44
N LEU A 35 -0.60 -11.90 16.57
CA LEU A 35 -1.16 -10.54 16.59
C LEU A 35 -0.10 -9.47 16.33
N PHE A 36 1.18 -9.77 16.61
CA PHE A 36 2.30 -8.84 16.42
C PHE A 36 3.13 -9.13 15.17
N GLU A 37 3.03 -10.30 14.58
CA GLU A 37 3.63 -10.60 13.28
C GLU A 37 2.83 -9.92 12.17
N LYS A 38 3.15 -8.67 11.89
CA LYS A 38 2.69 -8.05 10.65
C LYS A 38 3.29 -8.83 9.47
N PRO A 39 2.48 -9.39 8.58
CA PRO A 39 3.00 -10.14 7.45
C PRO A 39 3.95 -9.26 6.63
N LYS A 40 5.10 -9.82 6.27
CA LYS A 40 6.07 -9.12 5.41
C LYS A 40 5.42 -8.81 4.06
N GLY A 41 5.65 -7.61 3.54
CA GLY A 41 5.14 -7.17 2.25
C GLY A 41 6.24 -6.61 1.35
N VAL A 42 5.95 -6.52 0.07
CA VAL A 42 6.78 -5.81 -0.91
C VAL A 42 6.31 -4.37 -0.99
N LEU A 43 7.23 -3.43 -0.77
CA LEU A 43 6.95 -2.00 -0.91
C LEU A 43 7.15 -1.55 -2.35
N LEU A 44 6.13 -0.97 -2.93
CA LEU A 44 6.15 -0.35 -4.26
C LEU A 44 5.99 1.18 -4.09
N PRO A 45 7.08 1.95 -4.04
CA PRO A 45 6.99 3.40 -3.88
C PRO A 45 6.71 4.09 -5.22
N GLY A 46 5.81 5.08 -5.24
CA GLY A 46 5.46 5.80 -6.47
C GLY A 46 4.59 7.01 -6.24
N ARG A 47 4.29 7.74 -7.33
CA ARG A 47 3.36 8.89 -7.31
C ARG A 47 1.91 8.48 -7.53
N TRP A 48 1.64 7.48 -8.36
CA TRP A 48 0.30 6.91 -8.61
C TRP A 48 -0.72 7.97 -9.10
N GLN A 49 -0.41 8.70 -10.16
CA GLN A 49 -1.10 9.92 -10.61
C GLN A 49 -1.74 9.83 -12.02
N PRO A 50 -2.89 9.15 -12.23
CA PRO A 50 -3.61 8.22 -11.37
C PRO A 50 -3.05 6.80 -11.44
N LEU A 51 -3.70 5.87 -10.74
CA LEU A 51 -3.51 4.43 -10.94
C LEU A 51 -3.91 4.07 -12.39
N HIS A 52 -3.12 3.25 -13.06
CA HIS A 52 -3.36 2.81 -14.43
C HIS A 52 -2.87 1.37 -14.63
N VAL A 53 -3.21 0.75 -15.75
CA VAL A 53 -2.91 -0.67 -16.01
C VAL A 53 -1.43 -1.03 -15.83
N GLY A 54 -0.51 -0.11 -16.12
CA GLY A 54 0.92 -0.31 -15.84
C GLY A 54 1.25 -0.45 -14.36
N HIS A 55 0.63 0.35 -13.53
CA HIS A 55 0.73 0.23 -12.08
C HIS A 55 0.05 -1.05 -11.57
N GLU A 56 -1.13 -1.38 -12.12
CA GLU A 56 -1.86 -2.58 -11.75
C GLU A 56 -1.09 -3.84 -12.10
N TRP A 57 -0.43 -3.87 -13.26
CA TRP A 57 0.45 -4.97 -13.65
C TRP A 57 1.59 -5.16 -12.64
N LEU A 58 2.24 -4.08 -12.20
CA LEU A 58 3.31 -4.14 -11.20
C LEU A 58 2.81 -4.73 -9.86
N ILE A 59 1.66 -4.27 -9.38
CA ILE A 59 1.04 -4.79 -8.16
C ILE A 59 0.67 -6.26 -8.34
N GLN A 60 0.02 -6.61 -9.45
CA GLN A 60 -0.41 -7.97 -9.74
C GLN A 60 0.76 -8.94 -9.83
N SER A 61 1.89 -8.52 -10.43
CA SER A 61 3.09 -9.35 -10.54
C SER A 61 3.63 -9.80 -9.18
N GLU A 62 3.50 -8.99 -8.14
CA GLU A 62 3.90 -9.36 -6.78
C GLU A 62 2.83 -10.20 -6.07
N LEU A 63 1.54 -9.91 -6.30
CA LEU A 63 0.44 -10.75 -5.80
C LEU A 63 0.51 -12.18 -6.37
N ASP A 64 0.80 -12.33 -7.66
CA ASP A 64 0.95 -13.63 -8.33
C ASP A 64 2.14 -14.45 -7.77
N ARG A 65 3.13 -13.77 -7.19
CA ARG A 65 4.22 -14.40 -6.44
C ARG A 65 3.83 -14.76 -5.00
N GLY A 66 2.57 -14.56 -4.62
CA GLY A 66 2.06 -14.79 -3.26
C GLY A 66 2.60 -13.79 -2.24
N LYS A 67 2.93 -12.56 -2.66
CA LYS A 67 3.42 -11.51 -1.78
C LYS A 67 2.28 -10.55 -1.42
N ARG A 68 2.24 -10.13 -0.16
CA ARG A 68 1.51 -8.94 0.25
C ARG A 68 2.15 -7.72 -0.38
N VAL A 69 1.35 -6.78 -0.85
CA VAL A 69 1.84 -5.55 -1.48
C VAL A 69 1.53 -4.34 -0.61
N ILE A 70 2.54 -3.50 -0.41
CA ILE A 70 2.42 -2.19 0.24
C ILE A 70 2.67 -1.13 -0.83
N VAL A 71 1.62 -0.42 -1.21
CA VAL A 71 1.73 0.69 -2.15
C VAL A 71 2.13 1.95 -1.39
N GLY A 72 3.38 2.37 -1.57
CA GLY A 72 3.93 3.59 -0.95
C GLY A 72 3.60 4.82 -1.80
N ILE A 73 2.68 5.64 -1.34
CA ILE A 73 2.23 6.86 -2.02
C ILE A 73 3.10 8.02 -1.54
N ARG A 74 3.95 8.57 -2.41
CA ARG A 74 4.73 9.76 -2.10
C ARG A 74 3.81 10.97 -1.91
N ASP A 75 3.91 11.66 -0.78
CA ASP A 75 3.09 12.85 -0.47
C ASP A 75 3.63 14.10 -1.18
N THR A 76 3.47 14.10 -2.50
CA THR A 76 3.84 15.24 -3.35
C THR A 76 2.80 16.35 -3.23
N PRO A 77 3.20 17.64 -3.26
CA PRO A 77 2.26 18.75 -3.36
C PRO A 77 1.38 18.63 -4.59
N VAL A 78 0.12 19.03 -4.46
CA VAL A 78 -0.80 19.08 -5.61
C VAL A 78 -0.31 20.14 -6.61
N SER A 79 -0.20 19.75 -7.87
CA SER A 79 0.28 20.58 -8.96
C SER A 79 -0.36 20.16 -10.29
N GLU A 80 -0.04 20.82 -11.37
CA GLU A 80 -0.50 20.42 -12.71
C GLU A 80 0.01 19.01 -13.10
N SER A 81 1.23 18.65 -12.72
CA SER A 81 1.79 17.31 -12.95
C SER A 81 1.31 16.26 -11.97
N ASP A 82 0.90 16.66 -10.77
CA ASP A 82 0.44 15.80 -9.69
C ASP A 82 -0.92 16.28 -9.15
N PRO A 83 -2.01 16.19 -9.96
CA PRO A 83 -3.29 16.83 -9.65
C PRO A 83 -4.08 16.15 -8.52
N TYR A 84 -3.75 14.92 -8.18
CA TYR A 84 -4.48 14.16 -7.15
C TYR A 84 -3.71 14.14 -5.83
N SER A 85 -4.36 14.57 -4.74
CA SER A 85 -3.77 14.53 -3.41
C SER A 85 -3.39 13.11 -3.00
N ALA A 86 -2.44 12.95 -2.06
CA ALA A 86 -2.06 11.64 -1.54
C ALA A 86 -3.26 10.88 -0.95
N GLN A 87 -4.18 11.56 -0.28
CA GLN A 87 -5.41 10.97 0.26
C GLN A 87 -6.34 10.44 -0.83
N MET A 88 -6.51 11.17 -1.92
CA MET A 88 -7.33 10.72 -3.05
C MET A 88 -6.71 9.49 -3.71
N ARG A 89 -5.40 9.48 -3.94
CA ARG A 89 -4.68 8.33 -4.51
C ARG A 89 -4.76 7.11 -3.60
N LYS A 90 -4.68 7.30 -2.28
CA LYS A 90 -4.89 6.22 -1.29
C LYS A 90 -6.28 5.61 -1.44
N ARG A 91 -7.34 6.41 -1.42
CA ARG A 91 -8.72 5.92 -1.59
C ARG A 91 -8.93 5.20 -2.93
N MET A 92 -8.32 5.70 -4.00
CA MET A 92 -8.35 5.05 -5.33
C MET A 92 -7.76 3.65 -5.30
N ILE A 93 -6.59 3.48 -4.66
CA ILE A 93 -5.91 2.19 -4.53
C ILE A 93 -6.72 1.25 -3.63
N GLU A 94 -7.22 1.73 -2.49
CA GLU A 94 -8.06 0.96 -1.57
C GLU A 94 -9.39 0.52 -2.24
N HIS A 95 -9.99 1.36 -3.07
CA HIS A 95 -11.17 1.00 -3.84
C HIS A 95 -10.86 -0.09 -4.89
N ARG A 96 -9.75 0.08 -5.65
CA ARG A 96 -9.37 -0.89 -6.69
C ARG A 96 -9.05 -2.27 -6.12
N TYR A 97 -8.36 -2.32 -4.99
CA TYR A 97 -7.86 -3.54 -4.38
C TYR A 97 -8.65 -3.99 -3.14
N ALA A 98 -9.90 -3.56 -3.02
CA ALA A 98 -10.76 -3.97 -1.91
C ALA A 98 -10.89 -5.50 -1.85
N GLY A 99 -10.44 -6.10 -0.74
CA GLY A 99 -10.47 -7.55 -0.52
C GLY A 99 -9.23 -8.30 -1.03
N GLU A 100 -8.25 -7.60 -1.58
CA GLU A 100 -6.96 -8.16 -1.99
C GLU A 100 -5.87 -7.85 -0.94
N ASP A 101 -4.75 -8.58 -0.94
CA ASP A 101 -3.66 -8.37 0.02
C ASP A 101 -2.76 -7.19 -0.37
N VAL A 102 -3.40 -6.04 -0.53
CA VAL A 102 -2.79 -4.76 -0.90
C VAL A 102 -3.13 -3.71 0.14
N GLU A 103 -2.11 -3.01 0.63
CA GLU A 103 -2.26 -1.91 1.58
C GLU A 103 -1.65 -0.63 1.01
N ALA A 104 -2.33 0.50 1.14
CA ALA A 104 -1.86 1.80 0.67
C ALA A 104 -1.36 2.67 1.82
N TRP A 105 -0.08 3.06 1.77
CA TRP A 105 0.55 3.94 2.77
C TRP A 105 0.91 5.28 2.15
N ILE A 106 0.55 6.37 2.82
CA ILE A 106 1.08 7.69 2.49
C ILE A 106 2.43 7.82 3.19
N MET A 107 3.45 8.11 2.41
CA MET A 107 4.82 8.27 2.89
C MET A 107 5.34 9.66 2.50
N PRO A 108 6.28 10.24 3.25
CA PRO A 108 6.90 11.50 2.88
C PRO A 108 7.43 11.48 1.44
N ASP A 109 7.47 12.62 0.80
CA ASP A 109 8.15 12.73 -0.49
C ASP A 109 9.66 12.56 -0.31
N ILE A 110 10.20 11.49 -0.90
CA ILE A 110 11.59 11.08 -0.72
C ILE A 110 12.40 11.31 -2.00
N GLU A 111 13.65 11.70 -1.87
CA GLU A 111 14.58 11.87 -2.99
C GLU A 111 15.19 10.54 -3.44
N GLY A 112 15.29 9.56 -2.53
CA GLY A 112 15.89 8.28 -2.82
C GLY A 112 15.83 7.30 -1.66
N ILE A 113 16.28 6.07 -1.93
CA ILE A 113 16.39 5.00 -0.95
C ILE A 113 17.87 4.63 -0.83
N SER A 114 18.42 4.76 0.38
CA SER A 114 19.77 4.30 0.69
C SER A 114 19.70 3.13 1.67
N TYR A 115 20.44 2.09 1.41
CA TYR A 115 20.46 0.90 2.27
C TYR A 115 21.89 0.44 2.55
N GLY A 116 22.10 -0.06 3.77
CA GLY A 116 23.36 -0.62 4.23
C GLY A 116 23.50 -2.10 3.88
N ARG A 117 24.60 -2.71 4.29
CA ARG A 117 24.82 -4.16 4.13
C ARG A 117 23.89 -4.95 5.04
N LYS A 118 23.33 -6.07 4.54
CA LYS A 118 22.52 -7.03 5.32
C LYS A 118 21.27 -6.40 5.95
N VAL A 119 20.55 -5.56 5.21
CA VAL A 119 19.33 -4.90 5.68
C VAL A 119 18.14 -5.86 5.89
N GLY A 120 18.27 -7.12 5.48
CA GLY A 120 17.24 -8.14 5.71
C GLY A 120 16.07 -8.12 4.72
N TYR A 121 16.12 -7.29 3.67
CA TYR A 121 15.16 -7.29 2.56
C TYR A 121 15.87 -7.27 1.23
N GLU A 122 15.17 -7.73 0.19
CA GLU A 122 15.62 -7.73 -1.19
C GLU A 122 15.22 -6.42 -1.87
N VAL A 123 16.13 -5.87 -2.68
CA VAL A 123 15.83 -4.74 -3.57
C VAL A 123 15.86 -5.29 -4.98
N ARG A 124 14.75 -5.18 -5.70
CA ARG A 124 14.61 -5.67 -7.06
C ARG A 124 14.18 -4.54 -7.98
N GLU A 125 14.73 -4.50 -9.15
CA GLU A 125 14.16 -3.78 -10.27
C GLU A 125 13.20 -4.72 -10.99
N THR A 126 12.05 -4.19 -11.41
CA THR A 126 11.06 -4.99 -12.14
C THR A 126 11.56 -5.17 -13.58
N GLU A 127 11.86 -6.40 -13.94
CA GLU A 127 12.25 -6.81 -15.28
C GLU A 127 11.04 -7.41 -16.01
N ASP A 128 11.18 -7.65 -17.31
CA ASP A 128 10.17 -8.33 -18.16
C ASP A 128 8.80 -7.62 -18.22
N ILE A 129 8.79 -6.29 -18.16
CA ILE A 129 7.58 -5.50 -18.34
C ILE A 129 7.09 -5.66 -19.80
N PRO A 130 5.84 -6.14 -20.03
CA PRO A 130 5.30 -6.23 -21.38
C PRO A 130 5.32 -4.87 -22.09
N ALA A 131 5.62 -4.88 -23.40
CA ALA A 131 5.77 -3.65 -24.18
C ALA A 131 4.52 -2.75 -24.11
N GLU A 132 3.34 -3.35 -24.17
CA GLU A 132 2.04 -2.66 -24.05
C GLU A 132 1.85 -2.01 -22.67
N VAL A 133 2.45 -2.55 -21.63
CA VAL A 133 2.42 -2.01 -20.26
C VAL A 133 3.46 -0.89 -20.11
N PHE A 134 4.64 -1.08 -20.71
CA PHE A 134 5.74 -0.12 -20.64
C PHE A 134 5.38 1.23 -21.27
N GLU A 135 4.60 1.23 -22.36
CA GLU A 135 4.13 2.43 -23.06
C GLU A 135 3.08 3.24 -22.25
N VAL A 136 2.50 2.66 -21.19
CA VAL A 136 1.47 3.33 -20.41
C VAL A 136 2.08 4.34 -19.45
N SER A 137 1.55 5.55 -19.45
CA SER A 137 1.97 6.60 -18.53
C SER A 137 0.79 7.33 -17.89
N ALA A 138 0.96 7.77 -16.66
CA ALA A 138 -0.02 8.59 -15.95
C ALA A 138 -0.31 9.91 -16.70
N THR A 139 0.67 10.47 -17.40
CA THR A 139 0.51 11.66 -18.23
C THR A 139 -0.41 11.39 -19.42
N GLY A 140 -0.26 10.24 -20.09
CA GLY A 140 -1.16 9.83 -21.17
C GLY A 140 -2.60 9.65 -20.69
N VAL A 141 -2.78 9.05 -19.51
CA VAL A 141 -4.10 8.88 -18.90
C VAL A 141 -4.75 10.23 -18.56
N ARG A 142 -4.01 11.16 -17.97
CA ARG A 142 -4.51 12.53 -17.71
C ARG A 142 -4.82 13.28 -18.99
N GLY A 143 -4.09 13.00 -20.08
CA GLY A 143 -4.32 13.55 -21.43
C GLY A 143 -5.51 12.94 -22.17
N GLY A 144 -6.28 12.04 -21.55
CA GLY A 144 -7.52 11.48 -22.10
C GLY A 144 -7.45 10.02 -22.53
N ASN A 145 -6.31 9.34 -22.37
CA ASN A 145 -6.22 7.91 -22.69
C ASN A 145 -6.81 7.04 -21.57
N ARG A 146 -8.14 7.06 -21.46
CA ARG A 146 -8.91 6.32 -20.44
C ARG A 146 -8.86 4.80 -20.66
N ALA A 147 -8.53 4.33 -21.85
CA ALA A 147 -8.39 2.90 -22.15
C ALA A 147 -7.29 2.20 -21.30
N ASN A 148 -6.34 2.98 -20.78
CA ASN A 148 -5.26 2.48 -19.93
C ASN A 148 -5.63 2.49 -18.43
N VAL A 149 -6.91 2.58 -18.09
CA VAL A 149 -7.41 2.56 -16.72
C VAL A 149 -8.42 1.42 -16.59
N SER A 150 -8.32 0.64 -15.51
CA SER A 150 -9.27 -0.44 -15.26
C SER A 150 -10.65 0.12 -14.90
N GLU A 151 -11.68 -0.70 -15.11
CA GLU A 151 -13.07 -0.36 -14.82
C GLU A 151 -13.27 0.16 -13.38
N ARG A 152 -12.72 -0.53 -12.39
CA ARG A 152 -12.81 -0.11 -10.98
C ARG A 152 -12.18 1.23 -10.68
N VAL A 153 -11.05 1.55 -11.31
CA VAL A 153 -10.43 2.87 -11.17
C VAL A 153 -11.26 3.92 -11.87
N MET A 154 -11.83 3.61 -13.03
CA MET A 154 -12.72 4.49 -13.77
C MET A 154 -13.99 4.81 -12.96
N GLU A 155 -14.62 3.80 -12.36
CA GLU A 155 -15.77 3.96 -11.47
C GLU A 155 -15.45 4.92 -10.31
N PHE A 156 -14.28 4.75 -9.68
CA PHE A 156 -13.84 5.65 -8.62
C PHE A 156 -13.67 7.09 -9.12
N MET A 157 -13.00 7.28 -10.27
CA MET A 157 -12.74 8.61 -10.83
C MET A 157 -14.02 9.35 -11.20
N ILE A 158 -15.03 8.63 -11.69
CA ILE A 158 -16.37 9.17 -11.98
C ILE A 158 -17.10 9.51 -10.68
N ALA A 159 -17.09 8.61 -9.70
CA ALA A 159 -17.74 8.83 -8.40
C ALA A 159 -17.18 10.04 -7.64
N GLU A 160 -15.89 10.32 -7.78
CA GLU A 160 -15.22 11.50 -7.20
C GLU A 160 -15.43 12.78 -8.06
N GLY A 161 -16.15 12.70 -9.18
CA GLY A 161 -16.39 13.84 -10.08
C GLY A 161 -15.15 14.34 -10.80
N ILE A 162 -14.14 13.50 -10.96
CA ILE A 162 -12.89 13.82 -11.67
C ILE A 162 -13.06 13.63 -13.16
N TRP A 163 -13.81 12.61 -13.55
CA TRP A 163 -14.13 12.29 -14.92
C TRP A 163 -15.63 12.28 -15.16
N ASP A 164 -16.03 12.68 -16.37
CA ASP A 164 -17.40 12.53 -16.82
C ASP A 164 -17.71 11.07 -17.12
N GLY A 165 -18.94 10.63 -16.84
CA GLY A 165 -19.38 9.25 -17.01
C GLY A 165 -19.72 8.86 -18.47
N GLU A 166 -19.32 9.67 -19.48
CA GLU A 166 -19.54 9.41 -20.91
C GLU A 166 -18.36 8.70 -21.58
#